data_453e5bec4c498a40da95afcfa6b3a21e
#
_entry.id   453e5bec4c498a40da95afcfa6b3a21e
#
_cell.length_a   1.000
_cell.length_b   1.000
_cell.length_c   1.000
_cell.angle_alpha   90.00
_cell.angle_beta   90.00
_cell.angle_gamma   90.00
#
_symmetry.space_group_name_H-M   'P 1'
#
loop_
_entity.id
_entity.type
_entity.pdbx_description
1 polymer ?
#
loop_
_entity_poly.entity_id
_entity_poly.type
_entity_poly.pdbx_seq_one_letter_code
_entity_poly.pdbx_strand_id
1 'polypeptide(L)'
;MDRLSTNIDIKSEDFARRKESNLSLIDDLNKRLAQVKLGGGDKYVERHRSRNKKLARERISDICDPGTPFLELAPLAAHDLYGGKAYSAGIVTGIGVINGKECMFVANDAT
;
A
#
# COMPACT_ATOMS: atom_id res chain seq x y z
N MET A 1 -28.37 -22.11 -3.29
CA MET A 1 -27.57 -21.36 -2.32
C MET A 1 -28.45 -20.26 -1.75
N ASP A 2 -28.74 -20.33 -0.46
CA ASP A 2 -29.61 -19.32 0.19
C ASP A 2 -28.88 -17.98 0.31
N ARG A 3 -29.60 -16.89 0.00
CA ARG A 3 -29.05 -15.55 0.22
C ARG A 3 -29.09 -15.21 1.70
N LEU A 4 -27.97 -14.75 2.25
CA LEU A 4 -27.95 -14.17 3.57
C LEU A 4 -28.82 -12.92 3.58
N SER A 5 -29.84 -12.88 4.45
CA SER A 5 -30.64 -11.68 4.67
C SER A 5 -29.92 -10.72 5.60
N THR A 6 -30.18 -9.42 5.43
CA THR A 6 -29.67 -8.39 6.33
C THR A 6 -30.82 -7.58 6.92
N ASN A 7 -30.72 -7.24 8.18
CA ASN A 7 -31.67 -6.34 8.89
C ASN A 7 -31.13 -4.91 8.99
N ILE A 8 -30.10 -4.56 8.21
CA ILE A 8 -29.49 -3.23 8.25
C ILE A 8 -30.45 -2.21 7.59
N ASP A 9 -30.85 -1.22 8.35
CA ASP A 9 -31.57 -0.05 7.83
C ASP A 9 -30.59 1.04 7.38
N ILE A 10 -30.39 1.10 6.06
CA ILE A 10 -29.46 2.07 5.42
C ILE A 10 -29.94 3.52 5.53
N LYS A 11 -31.21 3.76 5.92
CA LYS A 11 -31.78 5.11 6.11
C LYS A 11 -31.73 5.58 7.57
N SER A 12 -31.29 4.71 8.49
CA SER A 12 -31.20 5.08 9.92
C SER A 12 -30.06 6.06 10.19
N GLU A 13 -30.23 6.91 11.18
CA GLU A 13 -29.17 7.82 11.66
C GLU A 13 -27.95 7.04 12.17
N ASP A 14 -28.16 5.87 12.78
CA ASP A 14 -27.08 5.01 13.26
C ASP A 14 -26.24 4.49 12.09
N PHE A 15 -26.86 4.10 10.98
CA PHE A 15 -26.13 3.71 9.77
C PHE A 15 -25.33 4.89 9.19
N ALA A 16 -25.92 6.09 9.11
CA ALA A 16 -25.24 7.28 8.61
C ALA A 16 -23.99 7.61 9.45
N ARG A 17 -24.12 7.59 10.78
CA ARG A 17 -23.00 7.82 11.70
C ARG A 17 -21.89 6.80 11.55
N ARG A 18 -22.22 5.51 11.48
CA ARG A 18 -21.24 4.43 11.30
C ARG A 18 -20.56 4.51 9.94
N LYS A 19 -21.31 4.84 8.90
CA LYS A 19 -20.76 5.05 7.55
C LYS A 19 -19.73 6.18 7.54
N GLU A 20 -20.06 7.34 8.13
CA GLU A 20 -19.15 8.48 8.24
C GLU A 20 -17.88 8.12 9.00
N SER A 21 -18.01 7.45 10.14
CA SER A 21 -16.86 6.97 10.93
C SER A 21 -15.95 6.04 10.11
N ASN A 22 -16.53 5.07 9.39
CA ASN A 22 -15.74 4.16 8.53
C ASN A 22 -15.07 4.89 7.37
N LEU A 23 -15.75 5.83 6.73
CA LEU A 23 -15.15 6.64 5.66
C LEU A 23 -13.98 7.47 6.15
N SER A 24 -14.07 8.03 7.36
CA SER A 24 -12.96 8.76 7.99
C SER A 24 -11.74 7.86 8.23
N LEU A 25 -11.96 6.61 8.70
CA LEU A 25 -10.88 5.63 8.89
C LEU A 25 -10.23 5.21 7.56
N ILE A 26 -11.04 5.04 6.53
CA ILE A 26 -10.55 4.71 5.17
C ILE A 26 -9.71 5.87 4.61
N ASP A 27 -10.16 7.11 4.80
CA ASP A 27 -9.43 8.30 4.36
C ASP A 27 -8.06 8.41 5.06
N ASP A 28 -8.01 8.21 6.39
CA ASP A 28 -6.76 8.18 7.16
C ASP A 28 -5.81 7.08 6.66
N LEU A 29 -6.33 5.87 6.46
CA LEU A 29 -5.55 4.76 5.91
C LEU A 29 -4.97 5.10 4.53
N ASN A 30 -5.79 5.65 3.64
CA ASN A 30 -5.34 6.01 2.29
C ASN A 30 -4.27 7.11 2.31
N LYS A 31 -4.37 8.09 3.20
CA LYS A 31 -3.34 9.12 3.41
C LYS A 31 -2.01 8.52 3.85
N ARG A 32 -2.04 7.59 4.81
CA ARG A 32 -0.84 6.88 5.29
C ARG A 32 -0.21 6.03 4.18
N LEU A 33 -1.01 5.30 3.43
CA LEU A 33 -0.54 4.50 2.30
C LEU A 33 0.07 5.37 1.19
N ALA A 34 -0.54 6.52 0.88
CA ALA A 34 0.02 7.47 -0.07
C ALA A 34 1.38 8.00 0.38
N GLN A 35 1.51 8.35 1.66
CA GLN A 35 2.77 8.81 2.24
C GLN A 35 3.87 7.75 2.16
N VAL A 36 3.56 6.51 2.52
CA VAL A 36 4.52 5.39 2.46
C VAL A 36 5.02 5.15 1.03
N LYS A 37 4.15 5.32 0.02
CA LYS A 37 4.54 5.16 -1.39
C LYS A 37 5.53 6.22 -1.88
N LEU A 38 5.64 7.36 -1.21
CA LEU A 38 6.65 8.39 -1.52
C LEU A 38 8.06 8.00 -1.02
N GLY A 39 8.18 6.92 -0.25
CA GLY A 39 9.46 6.51 0.34
C GLY A 39 9.96 7.50 1.39
N GLY A 40 11.25 7.61 1.57
CA GLY A 40 11.90 8.49 2.55
C GLY A 40 11.84 9.99 2.22
N GLY A 41 11.09 10.38 1.20
CA GLY A 41 10.90 11.75 0.76
C GLY A 41 11.83 12.17 -0.39
N ASP A 42 11.56 13.35 -0.95
CA ASP A 42 12.15 13.81 -2.21
C ASP A 42 13.69 13.75 -2.22
N LYS A 43 14.33 14.18 -1.14
CA LYS A 43 15.80 14.17 -1.01
C LYS A 43 16.41 12.78 -1.22
N TYR A 44 15.79 11.74 -0.67
CA TYR A 44 16.29 10.37 -0.79
C TYR A 44 15.96 9.78 -2.15
N VAL A 45 14.77 10.08 -2.67
CA VAL A 45 14.35 9.70 -4.03
C VAL A 45 15.27 10.31 -5.07
N GLU A 46 15.55 11.61 -5.02
CA GLU A 46 16.46 12.31 -5.92
C GLU A 46 17.87 11.73 -5.86
N ARG A 47 18.40 11.52 -4.64
CA ARG A 47 19.70 10.87 -4.45
C ARG A 47 19.76 9.48 -5.06
N HIS A 48 18.66 8.71 -4.99
CA HIS A 48 18.57 7.37 -5.57
C HIS A 48 18.56 7.44 -7.10
N ARG A 49 17.78 8.35 -7.66
CA ARG A 49 17.68 8.59 -9.12
C ARG A 49 18.97 9.17 -9.71
N SER A 50 19.67 10.05 -9.00
CA SER A 50 20.97 10.61 -9.45
C SER A 50 22.05 9.55 -9.62
N ARG A 51 21.88 8.37 -8.97
CA ARG A 51 22.73 7.19 -9.13
C ARG A 51 22.24 6.23 -10.22
N ASN A 52 21.30 6.68 -11.04
CA ASN A 52 20.69 5.89 -12.14
C ASN A 52 19.98 4.62 -11.63
N LYS A 53 19.35 4.68 -10.44
CA LYS A 53 18.65 3.55 -9.83
C LYS A 53 17.14 3.78 -9.86
N LYS A 54 16.39 2.74 -10.18
CA LYS A 54 14.93 2.71 -10.06
C LYS A 54 14.51 2.45 -8.62
N LEU A 55 13.39 3.04 -8.21
CA LEU A 55 12.79 2.79 -6.89
C LEU A 55 12.32 1.33 -6.77
N ALA A 56 12.17 0.84 -5.54
CA ALA A 56 11.77 -0.55 -5.29
C ALA A 56 10.46 -0.92 -6.00
N ARG A 57 9.41 -0.09 -5.87
CA ARG A 57 8.11 -0.33 -6.50
C ARG A 57 8.15 -0.23 -8.03
N GLU A 58 9.01 0.63 -8.58
CA GLU A 58 9.23 0.71 -10.05
C GLU A 58 9.86 -0.58 -10.58
N ARG A 59 10.87 -1.13 -9.88
CA ARG A 59 11.50 -2.40 -10.26
C ARG A 59 10.52 -3.57 -10.23
N ILE A 60 9.64 -3.61 -9.21
CA ILE A 60 8.58 -4.62 -9.13
C ILE A 60 7.62 -4.49 -10.31
N SER A 61 7.16 -3.26 -10.61
CA SER A 61 6.27 -2.99 -11.73
C SER A 61 6.87 -3.38 -13.09
N ASP A 62 8.17 -3.19 -13.27
CA ASP A 62 8.86 -3.56 -14.52
C ASP A 62 8.94 -5.08 -14.74
N ILE A 63 8.92 -5.87 -13.65
CA ILE A 63 9.07 -7.34 -13.72
C ILE A 63 7.70 -8.03 -13.81
N CYS A 64 6.66 -7.43 -13.22
CA CYS A 64 5.31 -7.99 -13.26
C CYS A 64 4.71 -7.94 -14.67
N ASP A 65 3.85 -8.89 -14.97
CA ASP A 65 3.10 -8.92 -16.22
C ASP A 65 2.22 -7.66 -16.35
N PRO A 66 2.20 -7.01 -17.52
CA PRO A 66 1.41 -5.80 -17.73
C PRO A 66 -0.09 -6.02 -17.43
N GLY A 67 -0.67 -5.09 -16.69
CA GLY A 67 -2.10 -5.13 -16.34
C GLY A 67 -2.48 -6.09 -15.23
N THR A 68 -1.51 -6.79 -14.62
CA THR A 68 -1.76 -7.63 -13.44
C THR A 68 -1.65 -6.82 -12.14
N PRO A 69 -2.46 -7.14 -11.11
CA PRO A 69 -2.37 -6.47 -9.83
C PRO A 69 -1.12 -6.89 -9.04
N PHE A 70 -0.57 -5.97 -8.25
CA PHE A 70 0.42 -6.26 -7.22
C PHE A 70 -0.22 -6.11 -5.85
N LEU A 71 -0.25 -7.17 -5.06
CA LEU A 71 -0.71 -7.16 -3.67
C LEU A 71 0.48 -6.86 -2.75
N GLU A 72 0.66 -5.59 -2.39
CA GLU A 72 1.69 -5.18 -1.43
C GLU A 72 1.30 -5.62 -0.02
N LEU A 73 2.22 -6.32 0.67
CA LEU A 73 2.03 -6.81 2.03
C LEU A 73 2.68 -5.87 3.04
N ALA A 74 1.97 -5.61 4.14
CA ALA A 74 2.44 -4.80 5.26
C ALA A 74 3.09 -3.44 4.87
N PRO A 75 2.49 -2.63 3.99
CA PRO A 75 3.07 -1.36 3.56
C PRO A 75 3.27 -0.36 4.71
N LEU A 76 2.53 -0.51 5.81
CA LEU A 76 2.65 0.29 7.03
C LEU A 76 3.58 -0.34 8.10
N ALA A 77 4.39 -1.33 7.73
CA ALA A 77 5.37 -1.89 8.64
C ALA A 77 6.29 -0.80 9.19
N ALA A 78 6.58 -0.84 10.50
CA ALA A 78 7.34 0.17 11.23
C ALA A 78 6.75 1.59 11.20
N HIS A 79 5.46 1.74 10.89
CA HIS A 79 4.78 3.03 10.96
C HIS A 79 4.91 3.61 12.37
N ASP A 80 5.25 4.91 12.46
CA ASP A 80 5.52 5.65 13.70
C ASP A 80 6.76 5.19 14.51
N LEU A 81 7.48 4.17 14.05
CA LEU A 81 8.76 3.82 14.66
C LEU A 81 9.89 4.73 14.13
N TYR A 82 10.95 4.85 14.93
CA TYR A 82 12.12 5.67 14.58
C TYR A 82 11.79 7.12 14.18
N GLY A 83 10.77 7.69 14.85
CA GLY A 83 10.29 9.05 14.54
C GLY A 83 9.61 9.18 13.18
N GLY A 84 8.96 8.12 12.71
CA GLY A 84 8.23 8.09 11.44
C GLY A 84 9.12 8.07 10.19
N LYS A 85 10.40 7.69 10.32
CA LYS A 85 11.38 7.73 9.21
C LYS A 85 11.66 6.37 8.56
N ALA A 86 11.08 5.29 9.07
CA ALA A 86 11.29 3.93 8.56
C ALA A 86 10.06 3.46 7.76
N TYR A 87 9.87 4.04 6.59
CA TYR A 87 8.75 3.68 5.71
C TYR A 87 8.86 2.22 5.26
N SER A 88 7.76 1.46 5.37
CA SER A 88 7.69 0.02 5.03
C SER A 88 8.84 -0.81 5.63
N ALA A 89 9.39 -0.40 6.78
CA ALA A 89 10.60 -1.00 7.37
C ALA A 89 11.80 -1.12 6.40
N GLY A 90 11.87 -0.28 5.37
CA GLY A 90 12.92 -0.32 4.33
C GLY A 90 12.81 -1.50 3.35
N ILE A 91 11.65 -2.16 3.30
CA ILE A 91 11.40 -3.32 2.44
C ILE A 91 9.99 -3.21 1.82
N VAL A 92 9.89 -3.47 0.52
CA VAL A 92 8.62 -3.68 -0.18
C VAL A 92 8.44 -5.16 -0.41
N THR A 93 7.39 -5.75 0.17
CA THR A 93 7.02 -7.14 0.00
C THR A 93 5.64 -7.26 -0.61
N GLY A 94 5.41 -8.32 -1.39
CA GLY A 94 4.10 -8.51 -2.00
C GLY A 94 4.02 -9.71 -2.92
N ILE A 95 2.85 -9.89 -3.49
CA ILE A 95 2.56 -10.94 -4.48
C ILE A 95 2.21 -10.26 -5.79
N GLY A 96 2.90 -10.66 -6.85
CA GLY A 96 2.67 -10.21 -8.22
C GLY A 96 2.72 -11.36 -9.19
N VAL A 97 2.41 -11.12 -10.46
CA VAL A 97 2.39 -12.14 -11.50
C VAL A 97 3.56 -11.94 -12.47
N ILE A 98 4.32 -13.01 -12.74
CA ILE A 98 5.39 -13.06 -13.73
C ILE A 98 5.15 -14.25 -14.66
N ASN A 99 5.02 -14.00 -15.95
CA ASN A 99 4.73 -15.03 -16.96
C ASN A 99 3.53 -15.91 -16.56
N GLY A 100 2.45 -15.29 -16.08
CA GLY A 100 1.23 -15.95 -15.67
C GLY A 100 1.30 -16.72 -14.35
N LYS A 101 2.39 -16.58 -13.59
CA LYS A 101 2.57 -17.27 -12.29
C LYS A 101 2.65 -16.27 -11.15
N GLU A 102 1.97 -16.57 -10.05
CA GLU A 102 2.07 -15.80 -8.81
C GLU A 102 3.45 -15.99 -8.18
N CYS A 103 4.11 -14.88 -7.87
CA CYS A 103 5.44 -14.84 -7.29
C CYS A 103 5.46 -13.94 -6.06
N MET A 104 6.20 -14.37 -5.03
CA MET A 104 6.50 -13.51 -3.88
C MET A 104 7.66 -12.59 -4.22
N PHE A 105 7.48 -11.30 -3.93
CA PHE A 105 8.50 -10.27 -4.06
C PHE A 105 9.03 -9.83 -2.70
N VAL A 106 10.33 -9.64 -2.63
CA VAL A 106 11.02 -8.97 -1.51
C VAL A 106 12.02 -8.00 -2.12
N ALA A 107 11.78 -6.71 -2.00
CA ALA A 107 12.62 -5.68 -2.57
C ALA A 107 13.08 -4.69 -1.50
N ASN A 108 14.39 -4.56 -1.31
CA ASN A 108 14.94 -3.53 -0.44
C ASN A 108 14.61 -2.14 -0.98
N ASP A 109 14.12 -1.28 -0.11
CA ASP A 109 13.88 0.13 -0.38
C ASP A 109 14.93 0.97 0.37
N ALA A 110 15.80 1.62 -0.40
CA ALA A 110 16.89 2.44 0.13
C ALA A 110 16.54 3.95 0.19
N THR A 111 15.24 4.29 0.01
CA THR A 111 14.73 5.67 0.03
C THR A 111 14.00 6.02 1.30
#